data_38b25ae27ae79a4d1e77e3c503cf821c
#
_entry.id   38b25ae27ae79a4d1e77e3c503cf821c
#
_cell.length_a   1.000
_cell.length_b   1.000
_cell.length_c   1.000
_cell.angle_alpha   90.00
_cell.angle_beta   90.00
_cell.angle_gamma   90.00
#
_symmetry.space_group_name_H-M   'P 1'
#
loop_
_entity.id
_entity.type
_entity.pdbx_description
1 polymer ?
#
loop_
_entity_poly.entity_id
_entity_poly.type
_entity_poly.pdbx_seq_one_letter_code
_entity_poly.pdbx_strand_id
1 'polypeptide(L)'
;MQPQYYIGIMSGTSMDGADAVLIQMQGKQWQRAVAHSFLPYSDGLRQELLTLQDIGENELHRSNILAQTLSRLYAQTVQQLLAEQNLSAKDIAAIGCHGQTIRHAPEHGYSIQLVNLSLLAELTGIFTVGDFRSRDLACNGQGAPLVPAFHEALFRDANETRAVLNIGGISNISILPPDSPSFGFDTGPGNMLMDAWMQHIWQQPYDKNGEKAAQGKVLPDLLASLLDHPYFSRPYPKSTGRELFSLSWLQGRLKGDEKPEDVMRTLVFYTAQTIFDATKQAAPAIHHLYICGGGIRNPVLIHDLETLFSPDTKLHSTAKLHLDPQWVEAAAFAWLAACWCNQVPSNPHHATGAHSHRILGSGHYGN
;
A
#
# COMPACT_ATOMS: atom_id res chain seq x y z
N MET A 1 -20.82 6.20 22.48
CA MET A 1 -20.81 4.86 21.88
C MET A 1 -19.63 4.10 22.47
N GLN A 2 -19.78 2.82 22.74
CA GLN A 2 -18.64 1.98 23.14
C GLN A 2 -17.67 1.79 21.95
N PRO A 3 -16.37 1.66 22.20
CA PRO A 3 -15.42 1.32 21.16
C PRO A 3 -15.78 -0.01 20.50
N GLN A 4 -15.60 -0.09 19.18
CA GLN A 4 -15.85 -1.29 18.39
C GLN A 4 -14.55 -1.72 17.69
N TYR A 5 -14.37 -3.03 17.54
CA TYR A 5 -13.23 -3.61 16.84
C TYR A 5 -13.61 -4.00 15.42
N TYR A 6 -12.68 -3.76 14.50
CA TYR A 6 -12.75 -4.18 13.10
C TYR A 6 -11.43 -4.83 12.71
N ILE A 7 -11.48 -5.79 11.80
CA ILE A 7 -10.28 -6.42 11.26
C ILE A 7 -10.17 -6.08 9.78
N GLY A 8 -8.99 -5.66 9.32
CA GLY A 8 -8.70 -5.50 7.90
C GLY A 8 -7.76 -6.57 7.42
N ILE A 9 -8.06 -7.17 6.27
CA ILE A 9 -7.22 -8.16 5.62
C ILE A 9 -6.70 -7.59 4.32
N MET A 10 -5.37 -7.60 4.17
CA MET A 10 -4.67 -7.18 2.96
C MET A 10 -3.70 -8.25 2.49
N SER A 11 -3.65 -8.46 1.20
CA SER A 11 -2.59 -9.17 0.51
C SER A 11 -2.09 -8.29 -0.62
N GLY A 12 -0.82 -7.90 -0.55
CA GLY A 12 -0.20 -6.96 -1.48
C GLY A 12 0.23 -7.61 -2.81
N THR A 13 0.76 -6.79 -3.70
CA THR A 13 1.29 -7.24 -5.01
C THR A 13 2.59 -8.03 -4.90
N SER A 14 3.26 -8.02 -3.75
CA SER A 14 4.42 -8.87 -3.42
C SER A 14 4.04 -10.34 -3.32
N MET A 15 2.76 -10.64 -3.00
CA MET A 15 2.23 -12.01 -2.82
C MET A 15 3.06 -12.83 -1.81
N ASP A 16 3.50 -12.19 -0.74
CA ASP A 16 4.30 -12.81 0.32
C ASP A 16 3.43 -13.43 1.42
N GLY A 17 2.19 -12.94 1.60
CA GLY A 17 1.28 -13.46 2.59
C GLY A 17 0.03 -12.60 2.77
N ALA A 18 -0.69 -12.89 3.83
CA ALA A 18 -1.87 -12.15 4.28
C ALA A 18 -1.59 -11.42 5.58
N ASP A 19 -1.82 -10.11 5.57
CA ASP A 19 -1.80 -9.26 6.76
C ASP A 19 -3.22 -9.11 7.31
N ALA A 20 -3.40 -9.31 8.60
CA ALA A 20 -4.63 -8.98 9.32
C ALA A 20 -4.33 -7.96 10.42
N VAL A 21 -5.02 -6.83 10.41
CA VAL A 21 -4.85 -5.77 11.41
C VAL A 21 -6.14 -5.52 12.15
N LEU A 22 -6.07 -5.56 13.47
CA LEU A 22 -7.16 -5.21 14.38
C LEU A 22 -7.11 -3.71 14.66
N ILE A 23 -8.20 -3.01 14.40
CA ILE A 23 -8.35 -1.59 14.74
C ILE A 23 -9.48 -1.37 15.74
N GLN A 24 -9.39 -0.26 16.46
CA GLN A 24 -10.43 0.23 17.35
C GLN A 24 -11.02 1.53 16.80
N MET A 25 -12.35 1.58 16.69
CA MET A 25 -13.11 2.75 16.28
C MET A 25 -14.09 3.15 17.38
N GLN A 26 -14.37 4.45 17.55
CA GLN A 26 -15.47 4.95 18.38
C GLN A 26 -16.49 5.68 17.50
N GLY A 27 -17.55 4.97 17.12
CA GLY A 27 -18.42 5.42 16.05
C GLY A 27 -17.64 5.57 14.73
N LYS A 28 -17.56 6.80 14.21
CA LYS A 28 -16.81 7.10 12.97
C LYS A 28 -15.37 7.53 13.21
N GLN A 29 -14.95 7.67 14.47
CA GLN A 29 -13.63 8.19 14.82
C GLN A 29 -12.63 7.06 15.01
N TRP A 30 -11.51 7.18 14.32
CA TRP A 30 -10.32 6.35 14.52
C TRP A 30 -9.79 6.51 15.94
N GLN A 31 -9.43 5.40 16.58
CA GLN A 31 -8.75 5.42 17.88
C GLN A 31 -7.32 4.95 17.74
N ARG A 32 -7.12 3.72 17.25
CA ARG A 32 -5.78 3.13 17.09
C ARG A 32 -5.83 1.82 16.29
N ALA A 33 -4.69 1.41 15.76
CA ALA A 33 -4.41 0.03 15.47
C ALA A 33 -3.98 -0.69 16.76
N VAL A 34 -4.48 -1.91 16.96
CA VAL A 34 -4.35 -2.65 18.23
C VAL A 34 -3.34 -3.76 18.10
N ALA A 35 -3.45 -4.57 17.05
CA ALA A 35 -2.65 -5.76 16.84
C ALA A 35 -2.59 -6.14 15.36
N HIS A 36 -1.67 -7.02 15.03
CA HIS A 36 -1.41 -7.51 13.69
C HIS A 36 -1.05 -8.99 13.74
N SER A 37 -1.48 -9.73 12.74
CA SER A 37 -1.06 -11.10 12.47
C SER A 37 -0.73 -11.24 10.99
N PHE A 38 0.31 -12.02 10.68
CA PHE A 38 0.75 -12.28 9.31
C PHE A 38 0.86 -13.78 9.07
N LEU A 39 0.33 -14.25 7.95
CA LEU A 39 0.46 -15.62 7.52
C LEU A 39 1.09 -15.69 6.12
N PRO A 40 2.32 -16.23 5.98
CA PRO A 40 3.01 -16.27 4.70
C PRO A 40 2.34 -17.24 3.73
N TYR A 41 2.40 -16.91 2.45
CA TYR A 41 2.02 -17.84 1.39
C TYR A 41 3.12 -18.88 1.18
N SER A 42 2.71 -20.11 0.87
CA SER A 42 3.65 -21.10 0.37
C SER A 42 4.14 -20.71 -1.04
N ASP A 43 5.35 -21.17 -1.40
CA ASP A 43 5.91 -20.94 -2.74
C ASP A 43 4.97 -21.41 -3.85
N GLY A 44 4.30 -22.57 -3.65
CA GLY A 44 3.32 -23.11 -4.58
C GLY A 44 2.13 -22.19 -4.77
N LEU A 45 1.54 -21.65 -3.67
CA LEU A 45 0.43 -20.71 -3.75
C LEU A 45 0.86 -19.41 -4.45
N ARG A 46 2.02 -18.88 -4.08
CA ARG A 46 2.57 -17.68 -4.70
C ARG A 46 2.76 -17.85 -6.20
N GLN A 47 3.35 -18.97 -6.63
CA GLN A 47 3.56 -19.27 -8.04
C GLN A 47 2.23 -19.38 -8.80
N GLU A 48 1.24 -20.05 -8.25
CA GLU A 48 -0.10 -20.16 -8.85
C GLU A 48 -0.78 -18.78 -9.01
N LEU A 49 -0.68 -17.90 -8.01
CA LEU A 49 -1.22 -16.55 -8.08
C LEU A 49 -0.53 -15.70 -9.15
N LEU A 50 0.80 -15.83 -9.28
CA LEU A 50 1.57 -15.14 -10.32
C LEU A 50 1.13 -15.56 -11.72
N THR A 51 0.88 -16.86 -11.95
CA THR A 51 0.42 -17.33 -13.26
C THR A 51 -0.96 -16.85 -13.67
N LEU A 52 -1.79 -16.39 -12.72
CA LEU A 52 -3.10 -15.77 -13.02
C LEU A 52 -3.02 -14.28 -13.37
N GLN A 53 -1.89 -13.65 -13.23
CA GLN A 53 -1.70 -12.27 -13.70
C GLN A 53 -1.61 -12.20 -15.23
N ASP A 54 -1.14 -13.27 -15.86
CA ASP A 54 -1.09 -13.42 -17.31
C ASP A 54 -2.26 -14.27 -17.84
N ILE A 55 -2.53 -14.15 -19.14
CA ILE A 55 -3.54 -14.96 -19.81
C ILE A 55 -3.05 -16.42 -19.86
N GLY A 56 -3.89 -17.34 -19.40
CA GLY A 56 -3.53 -18.76 -19.30
C GLY A 56 -4.72 -19.71 -19.44
N GLU A 57 -4.43 -21.00 -19.47
CA GLU A 57 -5.45 -22.03 -19.58
C GLU A 57 -6.28 -22.14 -18.28
N ASN A 58 -7.58 -22.37 -18.46
CA ASN A 58 -8.54 -22.69 -17.39
C ASN A 58 -8.57 -21.66 -16.23
N GLU A 59 -8.29 -20.38 -16.53
CA GLU A 59 -8.20 -19.31 -15.53
C GLU A 59 -9.41 -19.24 -14.61
N LEU A 60 -10.63 -19.40 -15.17
CA LEU A 60 -11.88 -19.30 -14.41
C LEU A 60 -11.96 -20.36 -13.31
N HIS A 61 -11.60 -21.61 -13.61
CA HIS A 61 -11.61 -22.69 -12.61
C HIS A 61 -10.50 -22.51 -11.58
N ARG A 62 -9.28 -22.22 -12.04
CA ARG A 62 -8.10 -22.01 -11.19
C ARG A 62 -8.32 -20.85 -10.23
N SER A 63 -8.83 -19.72 -10.71
CA SER A 63 -9.11 -18.54 -9.87
C SER A 63 -10.13 -18.85 -8.76
N ASN A 64 -11.18 -19.64 -9.06
CA ASN A 64 -12.16 -20.04 -8.05
C ASN A 64 -11.57 -20.99 -6.99
N ILE A 65 -10.72 -21.93 -7.37
CA ILE A 65 -10.01 -22.81 -6.41
C ILE A 65 -9.07 -21.98 -5.53
N LEU A 66 -8.32 -21.05 -6.11
CA LEU A 66 -7.42 -20.17 -5.35
C LEU A 66 -8.16 -19.21 -4.43
N ALA A 67 -9.34 -18.72 -4.84
CA ALA A 67 -10.20 -17.92 -3.96
C ALA A 67 -10.63 -18.70 -2.71
N GLN A 68 -10.94 -20.01 -2.83
CA GLN A 68 -11.23 -20.86 -1.68
C GLN A 68 -10.01 -21.01 -0.76
N THR A 69 -8.83 -21.26 -1.36
CA THR A 69 -7.57 -21.43 -0.62
C THR A 69 -7.22 -20.17 0.15
N LEU A 70 -7.28 -19.00 -0.51
CA LEU A 70 -7.02 -17.70 0.12
C LEU A 70 -8.00 -17.41 1.25
N SER A 71 -9.30 -17.68 1.07
CA SER A 71 -10.30 -17.43 2.11
C SER A 71 -10.07 -18.28 3.37
N ARG A 72 -9.61 -19.53 3.23
CA ARG A 72 -9.21 -20.37 4.37
C ARG A 72 -7.97 -19.81 5.08
N LEU A 73 -6.99 -19.36 4.31
CA LEU A 73 -5.77 -18.76 4.85
C LEU A 73 -6.10 -17.44 5.57
N TYR A 74 -6.96 -16.60 5.00
CA TYR A 74 -7.43 -15.37 5.64
C TYR A 74 -8.20 -15.67 6.94
N ALA A 75 -9.04 -16.68 6.95
CA ALA A 75 -9.73 -17.10 8.17
C ALA A 75 -8.75 -17.59 9.26
N GLN A 76 -7.69 -18.32 8.88
CA GLN A 76 -6.63 -18.73 9.81
C GLN A 76 -5.89 -17.52 10.38
N THR A 77 -5.54 -16.52 9.54
CA THR A 77 -4.88 -15.28 10.00
C THR A 77 -5.74 -14.52 11.00
N VAL A 78 -7.06 -14.43 10.74
CA VAL A 78 -8.03 -13.82 11.69
C VAL A 78 -8.11 -14.61 12.99
N GLN A 79 -8.21 -15.93 12.94
CA GLN A 79 -8.29 -16.79 14.13
C GLN A 79 -7.03 -16.68 14.99
N GLN A 80 -5.85 -16.63 14.36
CA GLN A 80 -4.59 -16.39 15.06
C GLN A 80 -4.60 -15.03 15.76
N LEU A 81 -4.98 -13.96 15.05
CA LEU A 81 -5.06 -12.62 15.62
C LEU A 81 -6.01 -12.55 16.82
N LEU A 82 -7.19 -13.17 16.72
CA LEU A 82 -8.15 -13.23 17.82
C LEU A 82 -7.61 -13.99 19.03
N ALA A 83 -6.96 -15.14 18.82
CA ALA A 83 -6.36 -15.93 19.87
C ALA A 83 -5.25 -15.17 20.61
N GLU A 84 -4.37 -14.48 19.88
CA GLU A 84 -3.28 -13.67 20.45
C GLU A 84 -3.81 -12.49 21.28
N GLN A 85 -5.00 -11.98 20.96
CA GLN A 85 -5.62 -10.85 21.67
C GLN A 85 -6.65 -11.29 22.73
N ASN A 86 -6.87 -12.59 22.92
CA ASN A 86 -7.93 -13.14 23.78
C ASN A 86 -9.33 -12.60 23.44
N LEU A 87 -9.61 -12.42 22.14
CA LEU A 87 -10.89 -11.98 21.61
C LEU A 87 -11.63 -13.16 20.94
N SER A 88 -12.94 -12.99 20.79
CA SER A 88 -13.82 -13.91 20.08
C SER A 88 -14.43 -13.22 18.85
N ALA A 89 -15.05 -14.00 17.97
CA ALA A 89 -15.76 -13.46 16.80
C ALA A 89 -16.83 -12.40 17.19
N LYS A 90 -17.47 -12.57 18.37
CA LYS A 90 -18.51 -11.66 18.87
C LYS A 90 -18.01 -10.27 19.26
N ASP A 91 -16.70 -10.15 19.49
CA ASP A 91 -16.06 -8.87 19.85
C ASP A 91 -15.77 -8.03 18.62
N ILE A 92 -15.87 -8.60 17.41
CA ILE A 92 -15.53 -7.96 16.14
C ILE A 92 -16.80 -7.55 15.40
N ALA A 93 -16.91 -6.27 15.07
CA ALA A 93 -18.06 -5.75 14.34
C ALA A 93 -18.08 -6.17 12.87
N ALA A 94 -16.93 -6.18 12.21
CA ALA A 94 -16.79 -6.67 10.83
C ALA A 94 -15.32 -6.92 10.45
N ILE A 95 -15.15 -7.76 9.42
CA ILE A 95 -13.90 -7.90 8.66
C ILE A 95 -14.03 -7.09 7.37
N GLY A 96 -12.99 -6.31 7.01
CA GLY A 96 -12.80 -5.72 5.69
C GLY A 96 -11.73 -6.48 4.92
N CYS A 97 -12.11 -7.21 3.88
CA CYS A 97 -11.18 -8.04 3.13
C CYS A 97 -10.94 -7.49 1.72
N HIS A 98 -9.68 -7.13 1.44
CA HIS A 98 -9.28 -6.71 0.10
C HIS A 98 -9.30 -7.88 -0.90
N GLY A 99 -8.83 -9.06 -0.45
CA GLY A 99 -8.52 -10.18 -1.35
C GLY A 99 -7.17 -9.98 -2.07
N GLN A 100 -6.82 -10.90 -2.98
CA GLN A 100 -5.60 -10.83 -3.77
C GLN A 100 -5.87 -10.34 -5.19
N THR A 101 -5.38 -9.17 -5.55
CA THR A 101 -5.53 -8.65 -6.91
C THR A 101 -4.75 -9.51 -7.91
N ILE A 102 -5.47 -10.02 -8.90
CA ILE A 102 -4.89 -10.75 -10.04
C ILE A 102 -5.06 -9.98 -11.36
N ARG A 103 -6.06 -9.11 -11.45
CA ARG A 103 -6.28 -8.29 -12.64
C ARG A 103 -6.92 -6.95 -12.27
N HIS A 104 -6.44 -5.88 -12.89
CA HIS A 104 -7.01 -4.56 -12.74
C HIS A 104 -7.12 -3.93 -14.12
N ALA A 105 -8.35 -3.76 -14.60
CA ALA A 105 -8.67 -3.28 -15.95
C ALA A 105 -9.81 -2.24 -15.90
N PRO A 106 -9.54 -1.05 -15.31
CA PRO A 106 -10.55 -0.02 -15.14
C PRO A 106 -11.10 0.50 -16.47
N GLU A 107 -10.33 0.47 -17.56
CA GLU A 107 -10.77 0.79 -18.93
C GLU A 107 -11.85 -0.15 -19.43
N HIS A 108 -11.94 -1.35 -18.87
CA HIS A 108 -13.00 -2.34 -19.14
C HIS A 108 -14.04 -2.40 -18.01
N GLY A 109 -13.93 -1.52 -17.00
CA GLY A 109 -14.89 -1.39 -15.92
C GLY A 109 -14.79 -2.49 -14.84
N TYR A 110 -13.66 -3.21 -14.71
CA TYR A 110 -13.51 -4.26 -13.71
C TYR A 110 -12.14 -4.30 -13.02
N SER A 111 -12.13 -4.90 -11.85
CA SER A 111 -10.93 -5.27 -11.10
C SER A 111 -11.22 -6.57 -10.34
N ILE A 112 -10.31 -7.53 -10.37
CA ILE A 112 -10.50 -8.86 -9.78
C ILE A 112 -9.56 -9.03 -8.59
N GLN A 113 -10.18 -9.16 -7.41
CA GLN A 113 -9.53 -9.54 -6.17
C GLN A 113 -10.03 -10.93 -5.76
N LEU A 114 -9.14 -11.92 -5.75
CA LEU A 114 -9.50 -13.28 -5.38
C LEU A 114 -9.77 -13.39 -3.89
N VAL A 115 -11.00 -13.76 -3.59
CA VAL A 115 -11.51 -14.16 -2.28
C VAL A 115 -12.92 -14.73 -2.45
N ASN A 116 -13.29 -15.69 -1.63
CA ASN A 116 -14.67 -16.07 -1.43
C ASN A 116 -15.13 -15.48 -0.08
N LEU A 117 -15.79 -14.32 -0.15
CA LEU A 117 -16.22 -13.56 1.03
C LEU A 117 -17.24 -14.32 1.89
N SER A 118 -18.16 -15.07 1.26
CA SER A 118 -19.13 -15.91 1.99
C SER A 118 -18.43 -17.02 2.78
N LEU A 119 -17.41 -17.67 2.18
CA LEU A 119 -16.63 -18.68 2.89
C LEU A 119 -15.82 -18.07 4.04
N LEU A 120 -15.24 -16.88 3.84
CA LEU A 120 -14.51 -16.19 4.91
C LEU A 120 -15.43 -15.86 6.08
N ALA A 121 -16.63 -15.32 5.80
CA ALA A 121 -17.64 -15.03 6.81
C ALA A 121 -18.08 -16.29 7.56
N GLU A 122 -18.37 -17.39 6.85
CA GLU A 122 -18.75 -18.69 7.43
C GLU A 122 -17.65 -19.25 8.34
N LEU A 123 -16.38 -19.25 7.89
CA LEU A 123 -15.26 -19.81 8.65
C LEU A 123 -14.90 -19.01 9.90
N THR A 124 -15.15 -17.70 9.89
CA THR A 124 -14.82 -16.81 11.01
C THR A 124 -16.00 -16.55 11.94
N GLY A 125 -17.24 -16.74 11.46
CA GLY A 125 -18.45 -16.32 12.15
C GLY A 125 -18.59 -14.80 12.27
N ILE A 126 -17.84 -14.01 11.48
CA ILE A 126 -17.81 -12.56 11.55
C ILE A 126 -18.40 -11.99 10.25
N PHE A 127 -19.22 -10.94 10.39
CA PHE A 127 -19.70 -10.19 9.23
C PHE A 127 -18.51 -9.67 8.39
N THR A 128 -18.52 -9.94 7.10
CA THR A 128 -17.39 -9.65 6.21
C THR A 128 -17.81 -8.72 5.10
N VAL A 129 -17.03 -7.67 4.88
CA VAL A 129 -17.15 -6.69 3.78
C VAL A 129 -15.98 -6.84 2.84
N GLY A 130 -16.25 -6.91 1.55
CA GLY A 130 -15.22 -7.00 0.51
C GLY A 130 -15.72 -6.40 -0.80
N ASP A 131 -14.99 -6.65 -1.90
CA ASP A 131 -15.30 -6.05 -3.21
C ASP A 131 -15.40 -4.52 -3.17
N PHE A 132 -14.39 -3.88 -2.59
CA PHE A 132 -14.38 -2.44 -2.40
C PHE A 132 -14.20 -1.64 -3.70
N ARG A 133 -13.69 -2.26 -4.78
CA ARG A 133 -13.33 -1.56 -6.03
C ARG A 133 -14.50 -1.44 -7.00
N SER A 134 -15.38 -2.45 -7.06
CA SER A 134 -16.49 -2.51 -8.03
C SER A 134 -17.45 -1.33 -7.94
N ARG A 135 -17.72 -0.83 -6.73
CA ARG A 135 -18.64 0.31 -6.55
C ARG A 135 -18.05 1.62 -7.04
N ASP A 136 -16.75 1.82 -6.91
CA ASP A 136 -16.05 2.99 -7.44
C ASP A 136 -15.99 2.93 -8.98
N LEU A 137 -15.65 1.77 -9.55
CA LEU A 137 -15.67 1.52 -11.00
C LEU A 137 -17.07 1.76 -11.59
N ALA A 138 -18.12 1.30 -10.92
CA ALA A 138 -19.52 1.54 -11.35
C ALA A 138 -19.91 3.02 -11.32
N CYS A 139 -19.14 3.86 -10.65
CA CYS A 139 -19.28 5.33 -10.66
C CYS A 139 -18.27 6.02 -11.61
N ASN A 140 -17.75 5.28 -12.58
CA ASN A 140 -16.73 5.72 -13.55
C ASN A 140 -15.38 6.12 -12.89
N GLY A 141 -15.11 5.65 -11.67
CA GLY A 141 -13.80 5.74 -11.05
C GLY A 141 -12.86 4.65 -11.56
N GLN A 142 -11.58 4.78 -11.22
CA GLN A 142 -10.55 3.80 -11.57
C GLN A 142 -10.52 2.58 -10.62
N GLY A 143 -11.30 2.58 -9.51
CA GLY A 143 -11.27 1.53 -8.50
C GLY A 143 -9.97 1.48 -7.67
N ALA A 144 -9.04 2.37 -7.95
CA ALA A 144 -7.75 2.54 -7.25
C ALA A 144 -7.26 3.99 -7.45
N PRO A 145 -6.45 4.54 -6.53
CA PRO A 145 -6.15 4.03 -5.20
C PRO A 145 -7.31 4.22 -4.22
N LEU A 146 -7.53 3.31 -3.25
CA LEU A 146 -8.60 3.44 -2.23
C LEU A 146 -8.07 4.01 -0.90
N VAL A 147 -6.81 3.80 -0.59
CA VAL A 147 -6.15 4.23 0.66
C VAL A 147 -6.18 5.74 0.89
N PRO A 148 -6.18 6.64 -0.12
CA PRO A 148 -6.28 8.08 0.10
C PRO A 148 -7.50 8.53 0.92
N ALA A 149 -8.65 7.84 0.84
CA ALA A 149 -9.81 8.16 1.69
C ALA A 149 -9.52 7.89 3.18
N PHE A 150 -8.82 6.80 3.48
CA PHE A 150 -8.35 6.51 4.84
C PHE A 150 -7.29 7.52 5.30
N HIS A 151 -6.35 7.88 4.42
CA HIS A 151 -5.37 8.92 4.72
C HIS A 151 -6.05 10.25 5.03
N GLU A 152 -7.05 10.64 4.25
CA GLU A 152 -7.83 11.85 4.50
C GLU A 152 -8.54 11.78 5.86
N ALA A 153 -9.20 10.68 6.17
CA ALA A 153 -9.93 10.52 7.43
C ALA A 153 -9.03 10.55 8.68
N LEU A 154 -7.77 10.08 8.56
CA LEU A 154 -6.87 9.94 9.70
C LEU A 154 -5.85 11.08 9.81
N PHE A 155 -5.34 11.59 8.69
CA PHE A 155 -4.17 12.49 8.70
C PHE A 155 -4.50 13.94 8.33
N ARG A 156 -5.69 14.21 7.71
CA ARG A 156 -6.05 15.59 7.33
C ARG A 156 -6.13 16.51 8.55
N ASP A 157 -5.65 17.71 8.37
CA ASP A 157 -5.75 18.79 9.35
C ASP A 157 -6.49 19.99 8.75
N ALA A 158 -7.18 20.76 9.60
CA ALA A 158 -7.97 21.90 9.15
C ALA A 158 -7.12 23.16 8.87
N ASN A 159 -5.89 23.22 9.36
CA ASN A 159 -5.06 24.42 9.35
C ASN A 159 -3.77 24.29 8.53
N GLU A 160 -3.36 23.07 8.20
CA GLU A 160 -2.08 22.82 7.55
C GLU A 160 -2.14 21.71 6.50
N THR A 161 -1.32 21.83 5.46
CA THR A 161 -1.15 20.76 4.48
C THR A 161 -0.28 19.65 5.07
N ARG A 162 -0.83 18.45 5.09
CA ARG A 162 -0.14 17.22 5.46
C ARG A 162 0.02 16.31 4.24
N ALA A 163 0.94 15.38 4.33
CA ALA A 163 1.08 14.34 3.32
C ALA A 163 1.37 12.98 3.98
N VAL A 164 0.96 11.92 3.28
CA VAL A 164 1.28 10.53 3.65
C VAL A 164 2.06 9.92 2.51
N LEU A 165 3.27 9.47 2.78
CA LEU A 165 4.21 8.85 1.87
C LEU A 165 4.31 7.36 2.19
N ASN A 166 3.87 6.52 1.26
CA ASN A 166 4.08 5.09 1.33
C ASN A 166 5.30 4.69 0.48
N ILE A 167 6.31 4.10 1.12
CA ILE A 167 7.52 3.60 0.44
C ILE A 167 7.47 2.07 0.42
N GLY A 168 6.75 1.53 -0.56
CA GLY A 168 6.74 0.12 -0.93
C GLY A 168 7.73 -0.19 -2.04
N GLY A 169 7.43 -1.15 -2.91
CA GLY A 169 8.19 -1.36 -4.16
C GLY A 169 8.16 -0.13 -5.05
N ILE A 170 6.96 0.45 -5.23
CA ILE A 170 6.73 1.80 -5.75
C ILE A 170 6.53 2.73 -4.56
N SER A 171 6.97 3.98 -4.70
CA SER A 171 6.69 5.04 -3.75
C SER A 171 5.51 5.87 -4.24
N ASN A 172 4.54 6.12 -3.36
CA ASN A 172 3.38 6.95 -3.65
C ASN A 172 3.09 7.92 -2.51
N ILE A 173 2.46 9.03 -2.85
CA ILE A 173 2.15 10.10 -1.90
C ILE A 173 0.68 10.49 -1.99
N SER A 174 0.07 10.74 -0.84
CA SER A 174 -1.24 11.40 -0.70
C SER A 174 -1.03 12.78 -0.11
N ILE A 175 -1.48 13.80 -0.81
CA ILE A 175 -1.44 15.20 -0.37
C ILE A 175 -2.82 15.56 0.21
N LEU A 176 -2.82 16.14 1.40
CA LEU A 176 -4.02 16.40 2.21
C LEU A 176 -4.07 17.91 2.55
N PRO A 177 -4.51 18.75 1.61
CA PRO A 177 -4.64 20.19 1.88
C PRO A 177 -5.82 20.46 2.83
N PRO A 178 -5.79 21.54 3.64
CA PRO A 178 -6.92 21.87 4.52
C PRO A 178 -8.20 22.23 3.76
N ASP A 179 -8.09 23.02 2.69
CA ASP A 179 -9.20 23.69 2.03
C ASP A 179 -9.56 23.16 0.64
N SER A 180 -8.94 22.07 0.19
CA SER A 180 -9.18 21.48 -1.11
C SER A 180 -9.18 19.95 -1.08
N PRO A 181 -9.72 19.28 -2.10
CA PRO A 181 -9.72 17.83 -2.16
C PRO A 181 -8.33 17.23 -2.06
N SER A 182 -8.23 16.10 -1.36
CA SER A 182 -7.01 15.29 -1.31
C SER A 182 -6.75 14.64 -2.66
N PHE A 183 -5.49 14.50 -3.01
CA PHE A 183 -5.06 13.82 -4.23
C PHE A 183 -3.80 12.99 -3.97
N GLY A 184 -3.49 12.05 -4.85
CA GLY A 184 -2.31 11.22 -4.70
C GLY A 184 -1.81 10.71 -6.04
N PHE A 185 -0.54 10.29 -6.07
CA PHE A 185 0.12 9.77 -7.26
C PHE A 185 1.42 9.02 -6.88
N ASP A 186 1.94 8.25 -7.83
CA ASP A 186 3.22 7.57 -7.64
C ASP A 186 4.38 8.56 -7.89
N THR A 187 5.29 8.64 -6.94
CA THR A 187 6.47 9.52 -7.05
C THR A 187 7.58 8.90 -7.90
N GLY A 188 7.62 7.56 -7.97
CA GLY A 188 8.61 6.78 -8.70
C GLY A 188 8.93 5.45 -8.01
N PRO A 189 10.06 4.82 -8.34
CA PRO A 189 10.53 3.63 -7.63
C PRO A 189 10.74 3.91 -6.13
N GLY A 190 10.20 3.02 -5.30
CA GLY A 190 10.54 2.93 -3.89
C GLY A 190 11.68 1.94 -3.68
N ASN A 191 11.39 0.78 -3.07
CA ASN A 191 12.41 -0.23 -2.79
C ASN A 191 12.75 -1.12 -4.00
N MET A 192 11.90 -1.16 -5.03
CA MET A 192 11.97 -2.17 -6.09
C MET A 192 13.32 -2.26 -6.81
N LEU A 193 13.97 -1.14 -7.11
CA LEU A 193 15.29 -1.13 -7.77
C LEU A 193 16.40 -1.51 -6.80
N MET A 194 16.29 -1.08 -5.55
CA MET A 194 17.22 -1.47 -4.47
C MET A 194 17.16 -2.98 -4.23
N ASP A 195 15.95 -3.55 -4.10
CA ASP A 195 15.73 -4.97 -3.88
C ASP A 195 16.20 -5.81 -5.08
N ALA A 196 15.92 -5.35 -6.31
CA ALA A 196 16.40 -6.00 -7.52
C ALA A 196 17.92 -6.00 -7.63
N TRP A 197 18.58 -4.89 -7.23
CA TRP A 197 20.04 -4.79 -7.19
C TRP A 197 20.64 -5.68 -6.09
N MET A 198 20.02 -5.71 -4.90
CA MET A 198 20.41 -6.61 -3.81
C MET A 198 20.34 -8.07 -4.24
N GLN A 199 19.23 -8.48 -4.88
CA GLN A 199 19.05 -9.83 -5.37
C GLN A 199 20.08 -10.18 -6.44
N HIS A 200 20.37 -9.24 -7.36
CA HIS A 200 21.30 -9.46 -8.45
C HIS A 200 22.76 -9.64 -7.98
N ILE A 201 23.21 -8.78 -7.08
CA ILE A 201 24.63 -8.74 -6.66
C ILE A 201 24.91 -9.64 -5.46
N TRP A 202 24.07 -9.58 -4.43
CA TRP A 202 24.34 -10.25 -3.14
C TRP A 202 23.42 -11.45 -2.87
N GLN A 203 22.48 -11.75 -3.78
CA GLN A 203 21.51 -12.86 -3.62
C GLN A 203 20.70 -12.72 -2.32
N GLN A 204 20.41 -11.48 -1.93
CA GLN A 204 19.61 -11.13 -0.77
C GLN A 204 18.34 -10.40 -1.20
N PRO A 205 17.22 -10.55 -0.48
CA PRO A 205 15.94 -9.99 -0.89
C PRO A 205 15.87 -8.46 -0.78
N TYR A 206 16.59 -7.84 0.15
CA TYR A 206 16.64 -6.39 0.36
C TYR A 206 17.87 -5.97 1.17
N ASP A 207 18.22 -4.69 1.13
CA ASP A 207 19.31 -4.08 1.90
C ASP A 207 18.88 -3.82 3.35
N LYS A 208 19.17 -4.78 4.23
CA LYS A 208 18.76 -4.69 5.65
C LYS A 208 19.41 -3.48 6.32
N ASN A 209 18.56 -2.58 6.85
CA ASN A 209 18.99 -1.33 7.51
C ASN A 209 19.85 -0.41 6.64
N GLY A 210 19.84 -0.56 5.31
CA GLY A 210 20.68 0.25 4.42
C GLY A 210 22.18 -0.03 4.56
N GLU A 211 22.58 -1.23 5.02
CA GLU A 211 23.98 -1.57 5.31
C GLU A 211 24.89 -1.49 4.09
N LYS A 212 24.38 -1.88 2.90
CA LYS A 212 25.14 -1.78 1.64
C LYS A 212 25.19 -0.34 1.14
N ALA A 213 24.07 0.35 1.18
CA ALA A 213 24.00 1.76 0.81
C ALA A 213 24.92 2.63 1.67
N ALA A 214 25.01 2.37 2.97
CA ALA A 214 25.87 3.14 3.90
C ALA A 214 27.38 3.02 3.60
N GLN A 215 27.81 1.98 2.87
CA GLN A 215 29.21 1.76 2.50
C GLN A 215 29.59 2.46 1.19
N GLY A 216 28.59 2.89 0.40
CA GLY A 216 28.79 3.53 -0.89
C GLY A 216 28.74 5.05 -0.84
N LYS A 217 28.98 5.66 -2.00
CA LYS A 217 28.81 7.07 -2.27
C LYS A 217 27.88 7.27 -3.46
N VAL A 218 27.18 8.40 -3.49
CA VAL A 218 26.35 8.76 -4.64
C VAL A 218 27.23 9.01 -5.86
N LEU A 219 26.89 8.42 -6.99
CA LEU A 219 27.52 8.62 -8.30
C LEU A 219 26.72 9.67 -9.07
N PRO A 220 27.24 10.90 -9.24
CA PRO A 220 26.47 12.01 -9.83
C PRO A 220 26.01 11.73 -11.27
N ASP A 221 26.86 11.13 -12.09
CA ASP A 221 26.54 10.82 -13.50
C ASP A 221 25.41 9.78 -13.58
N LEU A 222 25.47 8.74 -12.75
CA LEU A 222 24.41 7.73 -12.68
C LEU A 222 23.12 8.35 -12.17
N LEU A 223 23.16 9.12 -11.10
CA LEU A 223 21.99 9.80 -10.56
C LEU A 223 21.33 10.69 -11.62
N ALA A 224 22.09 11.51 -12.33
CA ALA A 224 21.58 12.36 -13.41
C ALA A 224 20.91 11.52 -14.52
N SER A 225 21.53 10.41 -14.92
CA SER A 225 20.97 9.49 -15.91
C SER A 225 19.67 8.82 -15.45
N LEU A 226 19.54 8.49 -14.15
CA LEU A 226 18.33 7.89 -13.57
C LEU A 226 17.19 8.91 -13.49
N LEU A 227 17.48 10.16 -13.14
CA LEU A 227 16.50 11.24 -13.04
C LEU A 227 16.02 11.72 -14.41
N ASP A 228 16.80 11.53 -15.46
CA ASP A 228 16.43 11.87 -16.85
C ASP A 228 15.48 10.81 -17.46
N HIS A 229 14.36 10.59 -16.80
CA HIS A 229 13.32 9.69 -17.28
C HIS A 229 12.00 10.47 -17.50
N PRO A 230 11.33 10.33 -18.67
CA PRO A 230 10.13 11.10 -19.03
C PRO A 230 8.97 10.99 -18.03
N TYR A 231 8.94 9.94 -17.24
CA TYR A 231 7.95 9.75 -16.18
C TYR A 231 7.91 10.91 -15.19
N PHE A 232 9.08 11.45 -14.78
CA PHE A 232 9.16 12.47 -13.74
C PHE A 232 8.57 13.82 -14.17
N SER A 233 8.59 14.13 -15.45
CA SER A 233 7.99 15.35 -16.02
C SER A 233 6.49 15.23 -16.28
N ARG A 234 5.87 14.03 -16.14
CA ARG A 234 4.43 13.87 -16.34
C ARG A 234 3.65 14.61 -15.25
N PRO A 235 2.52 15.28 -15.61
CA PRO A 235 1.63 15.84 -14.62
C PRO A 235 0.95 14.74 -13.79
N TYR A 236 0.51 15.08 -12.56
CA TYR A 236 -0.34 14.19 -11.77
C TYR A 236 -1.82 14.39 -12.15
N PRO A 237 -2.68 13.33 -11.98
CA PRO A 237 -2.36 12.02 -11.42
C PRO A 237 -1.52 11.17 -12.37
N LYS A 238 -0.51 10.48 -11.83
CA LYS A 238 0.37 9.56 -12.58
C LYS A 238 0.67 8.31 -11.79
N SER A 239 0.82 7.19 -12.47
CA SER A 239 1.20 5.91 -11.89
C SER A 239 2.35 5.27 -12.65
N THR A 240 3.05 4.35 -11.99
CA THR A 240 4.20 3.62 -12.53
C THR A 240 4.30 2.22 -11.95
N GLY A 241 5.14 1.38 -12.55
CA GLY A 241 5.35 0.01 -12.13
C GLY A 241 6.68 -0.57 -12.62
N ARG A 242 6.79 -1.89 -12.49
CA ARG A 242 7.99 -2.65 -12.89
C ARG A 242 8.25 -2.61 -14.39
N GLU A 243 7.24 -2.29 -15.18
CA GLU A 243 7.34 -2.16 -16.64
C GLU A 243 8.21 -0.97 -17.07
N LEU A 244 8.26 0.11 -16.26
CA LEU A 244 9.08 1.29 -16.54
C LEU A 244 10.44 1.24 -15.85
N PHE A 245 10.49 0.69 -14.64
CA PHE A 245 11.69 0.68 -13.79
C PHE A 245 12.06 -0.78 -13.44
N SER A 246 12.93 -1.37 -14.24
CA SER A 246 13.38 -2.75 -14.07
C SER A 246 14.88 -2.83 -13.83
N LEU A 247 15.36 -4.00 -13.40
CA LEU A 247 16.82 -4.25 -13.30
C LEU A 247 17.52 -4.06 -14.64
N SER A 248 16.93 -4.49 -15.74
CA SER A 248 17.50 -4.31 -17.09
C SER A 248 17.58 -2.83 -17.49
N TRP A 249 16.59 -2.04 -17.09
CA TRP A 249 16.60 -0.60 -17.28
C TRP A 249 17.75 0.08 -16.50
N LEU A 250 17.99 -0.34 -15.26
CA LEU A 250 19.13 0.12 -14.45
C LEU A 250 20.46 -0.29 -15.09
N GLN A 251 20.60 -1.57 -15.45
CA GLN A 251 21.83 -2.11 -16.05
C GLN A 251 22.22 -1.38 -17.35
N GLY A 252 21.24 -0.97 -18.16
CA GLY A 252 21.49 -0.18 -19.36
C GLY A 252 22.05 1.23 -19.12
N ARG A 253 22.13 1.68 -17.86
CA ARG A 253 22.67 3.00 -17.43
C ARG A 253 24.01 2.89 -16.72
N LEU A 254 24.44 1.68 -16.41
CA LEU A 254 25.75 1.45 -15.78
C LEU A 254 26.84 1.42 -16.85
N LYS A 255 28.02 1.91 -16.51
CA LYS A 255 29.25 1.82 -17.33
C LYS A 255 29.95 0.48 -17.18
N GLY A 256 29.65 -0.25 -16.09
CA GLY A 256 30.18 -1.59 -15.79
C GLY A 256 31.42 -1.62 -14.90
N ASP A 257 31.88 -0.48 -14.44
CA ASP A 257 33.06 -0.31 -13.55
C ASP A 257 32.67 0.28 -12.18
N GLU A 258 31.36 0.52 -11.95
CA GLU A 258 30.87 1.06 -10.69
C GLU A 258 30.95 0.01 -9.56
N LYS A 259 31.32 0.48 -8.37
CA LYS A 259 31.24 -0.37 -7.18
C LYS A 259 29.78 -0.65 -6.84
N PRO A 260 29.42 -1.91 -6.55
CA PRO A 260 28.03 -2.27 -6.23
C PRO A 260 27.42 -1.45 -5.09
N GLU A 261 28.19 -1.12 -4.06
CA GLU A 261 27.76 -0.30 -2.94
C GLU A 261 27.48 1.16 -3.36
N ASP A 262 28.25 1.70 -4.29
CA ASP A 262 28.04 3.06 -4.83
C ASP A 262 26.74 3.10 -5.67
N VAL A 263 26.47 2.05 -6.45
CA VAL A 263 25.20 1.92 -7.17
C VAL A 263 24.03 1.86 -6.16
N MET A 264 24.14 1.02 -5.13
CA MET A 264 23.10 0.92 -4.10
C MET A 264 22.86 2.26 -3.41
N ARG A 265 23.92 2.98 -3.03
CA ARG A 265 23.81 4.30 -2.40
C ARG A 265 23.14 5.31 -3.34
N THR A 266 23.46 5.25 -4.62
CA THR A 266 22.85 6.10 -5.64
C THR A 266 21.36 5.79 -5.79
N LEU A 267 20.94 4.52 -5.77
CA LEU A 267 19.53 4.13 -5.83
C LEU A 267 18.74 4.62 -4.61
N VAL A 268 19.31 4.55 -3.41
CA VAL A 268 18.68 5.09 -2.20
C VAL A 268 18.46 6.59 -2.34
N PHE A 269 19.48 7.33 -2.74
CA PHE A 269 19.37 8.79 -2.92
C PHE A 269 18.43 9.15 -4.08
N TYR A 270 18.44 8.38 -5.17
CA TYR A 270 17.50 8.54 -6.28
C TYR A 270 16.06 8.43 -5.83
N THR A 271 15.73 7.41 -5.00
CA THR A 271 14.39 7.29 -4.41
C THR A 271 14.03 8.51 -3.55
N ALA A 272 14.94 8.97 -2.69
CA ALA A 272 14.71 10.16 -1.87
C ALA A 272 14.48 11.42 -2.74
N GLN A 273 15.30 11.61 -3.78
CA GLN A 273 15.23 12.76 -4.67
C GLN A 273 13.94 12.79 -5.48
N THR A 274 13.52 11.64 -6.05
CA THR A 274 12.25 11.55 -6.82
C THR A 274 11.04 11.82 -5.94
N ILE A 275 11.04 11.36 -4.69
CA ILE A 275 10.01 11.67 -3.70
C ILE A 275 9.98 13.17 -3.42
N PHE A 276 11.11 13.76 -3.14
CA PHE A 276 11.23 15.20 -2.84
C PHE A 276 10.74 16.07 -3.99
N ASP A 277 11.27 15.85 -5.20
CA ASP A 277 10.94 16.64 -6.39
C ASP A 277 9.45 16.56 -6.73
N ALA A 278 8.88 15.35 -6.75
CA ALA A 278 7.46 15.13 -7.02
C ALA A 278 6.57 15.79 -5.94
N THR A 279 6.98 15.72 -4.68
CA THR A 279 6.28 16.33 -3.56
C THR A 279 6.28 17.86 -3.64
N LYS A 280 7.45 18.45 -3.88
CA LYS A 280 7.58 19.93 -3.99
C LYS A 280 6.87 20.48 -5.23
N GLN A 281 6.84 19.73 -6.32
CA GLN A 281 6.09 20.11 -7.52
C GLN A 281 4.57 20.12 -7.26
N ALA A 282 4.06 19.12 -6.52
CA ALA A 282 2.63 18.97 -6.25
C ALA A 282 2.14 19.90 -5.12
N ALA A 283 2.93 20.09 -4.08
CA ALA A 283 2.60 20.89 -2.92
C ALA A 283 3.87 21.52 -2.31
N PRO A 284 4.22 22.75 -2.70
CA PRO A 284 5.44 23.42 -2.22
C PRO A 284 5.52 23.60 -0.71
N ALA A 285 4.37 23.75 -0.03
CA ALA A 285 4.28 23.96 1.41
C ALA A 285 3.59 22.77 2.08
N ILE A 286 4.36 21.76 2.46
CA ILE A 286 3.90 20.66 3.32
C ILE A 286 4.54 20.84 4.70
N HIS A 287 3.71 20.86 5.75
CA HIS A 287 4.17 21.03 7.12
C HIS A 287 4.59 19.71 7.77
N HIS A 288 3.82 18.66 7.50
CA HIS A 288 4.05 17.32 8.06
C HIS A 288 3.95 16.24 6.98
N LEU A 289 4.98 15.38 6.90
CA LEU A 289 5.04 14.22 6.04
C LEU A 289 5.07 12.96 6.91
N TYR A 290 4.00 12.15 6.83
CA TYR A 290 3.90 10.87 7.53
C TYR A 290 4.35 9.75 6.61
N ILE A 291 5.34 8.97 7.05
CA ILE A 291 5.96 7.91 6.26
C ILE A 291 5.46 6.55 6.73
N CYS A 292 5.10 5.69 5.77
CA CYS A 292 4.73 4.29 5.95
C CYS A 292 5.36 3.40 4.89
N GLY A 293 5.08 2.10 4.95
CA GLY A 293 5.66 1.09 4.08
C GLY A 293 7.06 0.62 4.52
N GLY A 294 7.58 -0.38 3.81
CA GLY A 294 8.85 -1.03 4.18
C GLY A 294 10.08 -0.12 4.14
N GLY A 295 10.06 0.90 3.28
CA GLY A 295 11.18 1.84 3.11
C GLY A 295 11.53 2.66 4.35
N ILE A 296 10.59 2.82 5.30
CA ILE A 296 10.86 3.50 6.58
C ILE A 296 11.94 2.79 7.42
N ARG A 297 12.16 1.50 7.17
CA ARG A 297 13.20 0.70 7.86
C ARG A 297 14.62 0.92 7.33
N ASN A 298 14.76 1.71 6.26
CA ASN A 298 16.07 2.06 5.72
C ASN A 298 16.52 3.42 6.28
N PRO A 299 17.38 3.46 7.31
CA PRO A 299 17.80 4.71 7.95
C PRO A 299 18.58 5.64 7.01
N VAL A 300 19.26 5.09 5.97
CA VAL A 300 19.96 5.91 4.97
C VAL A 300 18.95 6.68 4.12
N LEU A 301 17.87 6.03 3.69
CA LEU A 301 16.79 6.67 2.93
C LEU A 301 16.08 7.74 3.77
N ILE A 302 15.78 7.43 5.04
CA ILE A 302 15.11 8.39 5.93
C ILE A 302 15.99 9.59 6.19
N HIS A 303 17.30 9.42 6.41
CA HIS A 303 18.25 10.52 6.59
C HIS A 303 18.31 11.41 5.34
N ASP A 304 18.33 10.83 4.14
CA ASP A 304 18.31 11.61 2.89
C ASP A 304 17.01 12.43 2.76
N LEU A 305 15.86 11.82 3.07
CA LEU A 305 14.58 12.52 3.07
C LEU A 305 14.54 13.65 4.10
N GLU A 306 15.01 13.41 5.33
CA GLU A 306 15.11 14.43 6.36
C GLU A 306 15.97 15.62 5.90
N THR A 307 17.09 15.33 5.24
CA THR A 307 18.00 16.36 4.71
C THR A 307 17.34 17.17 3.60
N LEU A 308 16.66 16.52 2.66
CA LEU A 308 16.00 17.18 1.53
C LEU A 308 14.81 18.05 1.95
N PHE A 309 14.01 17.58 2.91
CA PHE A 309 12.82 18.28 3.37
C PHE A 309 13.06 19.32 4.46
N SER A 310 14.25 19.35 5.09
CA SER A 310 14.59 20.32 6.13
C SER A 310 14.81 21.73 5.55
N PRO A 311 14.47 22.81 6.30
CA PRO A 311 13.76 22.82 7.58
C PRO A 311 12.22 22.87 7.46
N ASP A 312 11.68 22.93 6.24
CA ASP A 312 10.30 23.33 5.97
C ASP A 312 9.26 22.26 6.35
N THR A 313 9.62 20.98 6.22
CA THR A 313 8.70 19.84 6.41
C THR A 313 9.20 18.93 7.53
N LYS A 314 8.34 18.63 8.50
CA LYS A 314 8.64 17.68 9.57
C LYS A 314 8.26 16.27 9.15
N LEU A 315 9.22 15.35 9.15
CA LEU A 315 9.01 13.94 8.86
C LEU A 315 8.58 13.18 10.12
N HIS A 316 7.62 12.29 9.96
CA HIS A 316 7.08 11.46 11.03
C HIS A 316 6.81 10.04 10.52
N SER A 317 6.96 9.06 11.39
CA SER A 317 6.34 7.75 11.18
C SER A 317 4.84 7.82 11.46
N THR A 318 4.02 7.03 10.75
CA THR A 318 2.60 6.87 11.06
C THR A 318 2.35 6.32 12.47
N ALA A 319 3.36 5.69 13.08
CA ALA A 319 3.31 5.27 14.49
C ALA A 319 2.99 6.42 15.46
N LYS A 320 3.27 7.68 15.10
CA LYS A 320 2.86 8.87 15.87
C LYS A 320 1.33 8.99 16.03
N LEU A 321 0.57 8.39 15.12
CA LEU A 321 -0.90 8.33 15.15
C LEU A 321 -1.41 6.94 15.55
N HIS A 322 -0.62 6.20 16.32
CA HIS A 322 -0.94 4.85 16.77
C HIS A 322 -1.25 3.86 15.65
N LEU A 323 -0.54 4.02 14.51
CA LEU A 323 -0.63 3.16 13.34
C LEU A 323 0.77 2.75 12.89
N ASP A 324 1.13 1.48 13.08
CA ASP A 324 2.39 0.95 12.59
C ASP A 324 2.53 1.19 11.08
N PRO A 325 3.68 1.67 10.60
CA PRO A 325 3.91 1.96 9.19
C PRO A 325 3.64 0.79 8.21
N GLN A 326 3.70 -0.44 8.71
CA GLN A 326 3.47 -1.63 7.89
C GLN A 326 2.00 -2.06 7.87
N TRP A 327 1.18 -1.55 8.78
CA TRP A 327 -0.22 -1.95 8.92
C TRP A 327 -1.19 -1.03 8.20
N VAL A 328 -0.71 0.02 7.55
CA VAL A 328 -1.54 1.10 6.98
C VAL A 328 -2.56 0.57 5.97
N GLU A 329 -2.14 -0.30 5.05
CA GLU A 329 -3.03 -0.84 4.03
C GLU A 329 -4.11 -1.75 4.63
N ALA A 330 -3.73 -2.70 5.48
CA ALA A 330 -4.71 -3.57 6.14
C ALA A 330 -5.64 -2.77 7.07
N ALA A 331 -5.12 -1.79 7.82
CA ALA A 331 -5.93 -0.89 8.63
C ALA A 331 -6.95 -0.07 7.79
N ALA A 332 -6.56 0.32 6.57
CA ALA A 332 -7.48 1.00 5.65
C ALA A 332 -8.68 0.13 5.28
N PHE A 333 -8.49 -1.18 5.06
CA PHE A 333 -9.61 -2.10 4.78
C PHE A 333 -10.48 -2.36 6.01
N ALA A 334 -9.91 -2.39 7.22
CA ALA A 334 -10.70 -2.41 8.45
C ALA A 334 -11.56 -1.13 8.58
N TRP A 335 -10.98 0.04 8.28
CA TRP A 335 -11.71 1.31 8.29
C TRP A 335 -12.81 1.35 7.21
N LEU A 336 -12.57 0.82 6.01
CA LEU A 336 -13.58 0.72 4.96
C LEU A 336 -14.77 -0.17 5.40
N ALA A 337 -14.52 -1.26 6.11
CA ALA A 337 -15.60 -2.07 6.71
C ALA A 337 -16.36 -1.27 7.78
N ALA A 338 -15.66 -0.49 8.62
CA ALA A 338 -16.32 0.39 9.59
C ALA A 338 -17.17 1.47 8.87
N CYS A 339 -16.70 2.03 7.77
CA CYS A 339 -17.48 2.96 6.94
C CYS A 339 -18.74 2.28 6.38
N TRP A 340 -18.62 1.06 5.88
CA TRP A 340 -19.76 0.29 5.39
C TRP A 340 -20.81 0.07 6.49
N CYS A 341 -20.41 -0.41 7.65
CA CYS A 341 -21.30 -0.65 8.80
C CYS A 341 -21.99 0.64 9.29
N ASN A 342 -21.28 1.76 9.23
CA ASN A 342 -21.80 3.07 9.66
C ASN A 342 -22.44 3.89 8.53
N GLN A 343 -22.63 3.31 7.34
CA GLN A 343 -23.21 3.94 6.16
C GLN A 343 -22.51 5.27 5.78
N VAL A 344 -21.16 5.27 5.83
CA VAL A 344 -20.33 6.42 5.51
C VAL A 344 -19.76 6.24 4.10
N PRO A 345 -19.96 7.18 3.17
CA PRO A 345 -19.26 7.20 1.90
C PRO A 345 -17.74 7.21 2.12
N SER A 346 -17.03 6.36 1.40
CA SER A 346 -15.62 6.10 1.67
C SER A 346 -14.75 5.98 0.41
N ASN A 347 -15.31 6.22 -0.79
CA ASN A 347 -14.46 6.24 -1.97
C ASN A 347 -13.71 7.57 -2.08
N PRO A 348 -12.42 7.54 -2.43
CA PRO A 348 -11.61 8.74 -2.67
C PRO A 348 -11.89 9.28 -4.09
N HIS A 349 -13.12 9.71 -4.35
CA HIS A 349 -13.63 10.02 -5.69
C HIS A 349 -12.76 11.03 -6.46
N HIS A 350 -12.11 11.97 -5.77
CA HIS A 350 -11.15 12.88 -6.41
C HIS A 350 -9.86 12.18 -6.85
N ALA A 351 -9.44 11.12 -6.14
CA ALA A 351 -8.24 10.36 -6.49
C ALA A 351 -8.52 9.30 -7.54
N THR A 352 -9.73 8.71 -7.54
CA THR A 352 -10.13 7.67 -8.50
C THR A 352 -10.83 8.23 -9.75
N GLY A 353 -11.24 9.49 -9.73
CA GLY A 353 -12.03 10.12 -10.80
C GLY A 353 -13.51 9.70 -10.80
N ALA A 354 -14.00 9.04 -9.77
CA ALA A 354 -15.42 8.68 -9.66
C ALA A 354 -16.32 9.91 -9.56
N HIS A 355 -17.49 9.85 -10.18
CA HIS A 355 -18.40 11.02 -10.28
C HIS A 355 -19.04 11.43 -8.95
N SER A 356 -19.00 10.60 -7.93
CA SER A 356 -19.67 10.89 -6.66
C SER A 356 -19.18 10.01 -5.50
N HIS A 357 -19.45 10.50 -4.29
CA HIS A 357 -19.21 9.74 -3.06
C HIS A 357 -20.10 8.50 -2.96
N ARG A 358 -19.51 7.36 -2.62
CA ARG A 358 -20.21 6.09 -2.43
C ARG A 358 -19.68 5.32 -1.21
N ILE A 359 -20.54 4.52 -0.62
CA ILE A 359 -20.17 3.48 0.32
C ILE A 359 -19.60 2.34 -0.51
N LEU A 360 -18.36 1.95 -0.22
CA LEU A 360 -17.67 0.89 -0.95
C LEU A 360 -17.89 -0.46 -0.30
N GLY A 361 -17.93 -1.50 -1.13
CA GLY A 361 -17.96 -2.90 -0.70
C GLY A 361 -19.34 -3.54 -0.74
N SER A 362 -19.34 -4.85 -0.56
CA SER A 362 -20.51 -5.72 -0.39
C SER A 362 -20.37 -6.53 0.90
N GLY A 363 -21.48 -6.73 1.62
CA GLY A 363 -21.50 -7.40 2.93
C GLY A 363 -21.95 -8.85 2.85
N HIS A 364 -21.32 -9.74 3.63
CA HIS A 364 -21.62 -11.16 3.76
C HIS A 364 -21.75 -11.52 5.23
N TYR A 365 -22.88 -12.14 5.60
CA TYR A 365 -23.12 -12.54 6.97
C TYR A 365 -22.34 -13.81 7.32
N GLY A 366 -21.70 -13.80 8.50
CA GLY A 366 -21.30 -14.99 9.22
C GLY A 366 -22.48 -15.51 10.06
N ASN A 367 -22.33 -16.66 10.71
CA ASN A 367 -23.37 -17.21 11.59
C ASN A 367 -23.60 -16.39 12.86
#